data_3929c0600a56335f25e8f395fb112afe
#
_entry.id   3929c0600a56335f25e8f395fb112afe
#
_cell.length_a   1.000
_cell.length_b   1.000
_cell.length_c   1.000
_cell.angle_alpha   90.00
_cell.angle_beta   90.00
_cell.angle_gamma   90.00
#
_symmetry.space_group_name_H-M   'P 1'
#
loop_
_entity.id
_entity.type
_entity.pdbx_description
1 polymer ?
#
loop_
_entity_poly.entity_id
_entity_poly.type
_entity_poly.pdbx_seq_one_letter_code
_entity_poly.pdbx_strand_id
1 'polypeptide(L)'
;VGFLGLILLPQFSEAFMANPGLNGLIVGVLIIGALYTFRQILVLGPEIRWVNSFRRSDPGLALPKPPKLLAPMATMFGNRTTHVVLSALSMRSLLDSLASRLEEQREISRYMIGLLIFLGLLGTFWGLLATVSSIAGTLDSLDVDATDSLTVFSTLREGLQEPLRGMGTAFSSSLFGLA
;
A
#
# COMPACT_ATOMS: atom_id res chain seq x y z
N VAL A 1 -7.50 11.30 -14.97
CA VAL A 1 -7.55 10.45 -13.76
C VAL A 1 -8.79 10.80 -12.92
N GLY A 2 -9.08 12.06 -12.61
CA GLY A 2 -10.23 12.46 -11.79
C GLY A 2 -11.60 12.10 -12.37
N PHE A 3 -11.78 12.19 -13.68
CA PHE A 3 -13.05 11.85 -14.37
C PHE A 3 -13.33 10.34 -14.35
N LEU A 4 -12.30 9.52 -14.52
CA LEU A 4 -12.41 8.06 -14.38
C LEU A 4 -12.76 7.66 -12.94
N GLY A 5 -12.18 8.34 -11.94
CA GLY A 5 -12.51 8.11 -10.54
C GLY A 5 -13.98 8.39 -10.21
N LEU A 6 -14.55 9.46 -10.78
CA LEU A 6 -15.96 9.83 -10.58
C LEU A 6 -16.95 8.82 -11.18
N ILE A 7 -16.63 8.25 -12.34
CA ILE A 7 -17.47 7.21 -13.00
C ILE A 7 -17.39 5.89 -12.24
N LEU A 8 -16.25 5.59 -11.64
CA LEU A 8 -16.01 4.34 -10.93
C LEU A 8 -16.47 4.37 -9.45
N LEU A 9 -16.75 5.57 -8.90
CA LEU A 9 -17.19 5.74 -7.50
C LEU A 9 -18.36 4.83 -7.09
N PRO A 10 -19.47 4.72 -7.85
CA PRO A 10 -20.57 3.84 -7.46
C PRO A 10 -20.16 2.36 -7.48
N GLN A 11 -19.35 1.93 -8.45
CA GLN A 11 -18.84 0.56 -8.54
C GLN A 11 -17.86 0.25 -7.38
N PHE A 12 -17.05 1.22 -6.97
CA PHE A 12 -16.18 1.10 -5.79
C PHE A 12 -16.99 0.98 -4.50
N SER A 13 -18.11 1.69 -4.37
CA SER A 13 -18.94 1.61 -3.16
C SER A 13 -19.64 0.25 -3.05
N GLU A 14 -20.13 -0.32 -4.16
CA GLU A 14 -20.71 -1.66 -4.20
C GLU A 14 -19.65 -2.73 -3.86
N ALA A 15 -18.47 -2.64 -4.49
CA ALA A 15 -17.36 -3.53 -4.21
C ALA A 15 -16.91 -3.43 -2.74
N PHE A 16 -16.87 -2.22 -2.17
CA PHE A 16 -16.51 -2.03 -0.76
C PHE A 16 -17.53 -2.68 0.17
N MET A 17 -18.83 -2.55 -0.14
CA MET A 17 -19.92 -3.13 0.67
C MET A 17 -20.00 -4.65 0.61
N ALA A 18 -19.36 -5.29 -0.38
CA ALA A 18 -19.31 -6.76 -0.45
C ALA A 18 -18.64 -7.39 0.79
N ASN A 19 -17.59 -6.75 1.32
CA ASN A 19 -16.98 -7.11 2.61
C ASN A 19 -16.35 -5.88 3.26
N PRO A 20 -17.13 -5.07 4.00
CA PRO A 20 -16.66 -3.79 4.54
C PRO A 20 -15.54 -3.95 5.58
N GLY A 21 -15.47 -5.07 6.30
CA GLY A 21 -14.42 -5.34 7.27
C GLY A 21 -13.05 -5.52 6.62
N LEU A 22 -12.94 -6.42 5.66
CA LEU A 22 -11.69 -6.72 4.98
C LEU A 22 -11.28 -5.58 4.04
N ASN A 23 -12.20 -5.06 3.25
CA ASN A 23 -11.93 -3.95 2.32
C ASN A 23 -11.57 -2.68 3.08
N GLY A 24 -12.19 -2.41 4.25
CA GLY A 24 -11.82 -1.33 5.15
C GLY A 24 -10.39 -1.47 5.71
N LEU A 25 -9.97 -2.69 6.04
CA LEU A 25 -8.60 -2.97 6.47
C LEU A 25 -7.61 -2.73 5.33
N ILE A 26 -7.90 -3.18 4.11
CA ILE A 26 -7.05 -2.96 2.92
C ILE A 26 -6.89 -1.45 2.65
N VAL A 27 -8.00 -0.71 2.62
CA VAL A 27 -7.98 0.75 2.43
C VAL A 27 -7.23 1.44 3.56
N GLY A 28 -7.38 0.98 4.82
CA GLY A 28 -6.63 1.50 5.96
C GLY A 28 -5.11 1.33 5.79
N VAL A 29 -4.65 0.15 5.39
CA VAL A 29 -3.23 -0.14 5.11
C VAL A 29 -2.73 0.71 3.93
N LEU A 30 -3.54 0.87 2.89
CA LEU A 30 -3.20 1.72 1.73
C LEU A 30 -3.02 3.18 2.16
N ILE A 31 -3.93 3.73 2.97
CA ILE A 31 -3.83 5.11 3.46
C ILE A 31 -2.56 5.28 4.32
N ILE A 32 -2.27 4.34 5.21
CA ILE A 32 -1.07 4.37 6.05
C ILE A 32 0.18 4.32 5.18
N GLY A 33 0.23 3.43 4.19
CA GLY A 33 1.35 3.31 3.24
C GLY A 33 1.54 4.58 2.41
N ALA A 34 0.45 5.16 1.91
CA ALA A 34 0.48 6.41 1.15
C ALA A 34 0.98 7.59 2.02
N LEU A 35 0.47 7.75 3.25
CA LEU A 35 0.92 8.77 4.19
C LEU A 35 2.40 8.60 4.55
N TYR A 36 2.84 7.36 4.75
CA TYR A 36 4.24 7.06 5.02
C TYR A 36 5.14 7.47 3.85
N THR A 37 4.78 7.08 2.61
CA THR A 37 5.52 7.44 1.41
C THR A 37 5.53 8.97 1.19
N PHE A 38 4.39 9.63 1.39
CA PHE A 38 4.30 11.08 1.27
C PHE A 38 5.17 11.79 2.30
N ARG A 39 5.19 11.31 3.55
CA ARG A 39 6.09 11.82 4.58
C ARG A 39 7.56 11.65 4.21
N GLN A 40 7.96 10.54 3.59
CA GLN A 40 9.34 10.35 3.11
C GLN A 40 9.74 11.42 2.08
N ILE A 41 8.86 11.70 1.12
CA ILE A 41 9.10 12.74 0.10
C ILE A 41 9.24 14.11 0.77
N LEU A 42 8.39 14.43 1.74
CA LEU A 42 8.45 15.71 2.45
C LEU A 42 9.74 15.86 3.28
N VAL A 43 10.24 14.80 3.87
CA VAL A 43 11.50 14.81 4.64
C VAL A 43 12.70 15.01 3.73
N LEU A 44 12.64 14.54 2.48
CA LEU A 44 13.72 14.69 1.52
C LEU A 44 13.85 16.13 0.98
N GLY A 45 12.76 16.88 0.96
CA GLY A 45 12.74 18.26 0.45
C GLY A 45 13.74 19.23 1.12
N PRO A 46 13.82 19.30 2.46
CA PRO A 46 14.82 20.12 3.15
C PRO A 46 16.27 19.64 2.93
N GLU A 47 16.49 18.33 2.76
CA GLU A 47 17.81 17.77 2.45
C GLU A 47 18.33 18.28 1.10
N ILE A 48 17.50 18.20 0.07
CA ILE A 48 17.83 18.70 -1.28
C ILE A 48 18.09 20.20 -1.25
N ARG A 49 17.28 20.97 -0.53
CA ARG A 49 17.47 22.42 -0.39
C ARG A 49 18.79 22.76 0.29
N TRP A 50 19.15 22.00 1.33
CA TRP A 50 20.42 22.21 2.03
C TRP A 50 21.62 21.92 1.13
N VAL A 51 21.63 20.81 0.38
CA VAL A 51 22.69 20.50 -0.61
C VAL A 51 22.79 21.58 -1.68
N ASN A 52 21.66 22.07 -2.19
CA ASN A 52 21.66 23.13 -3.18
C ASN A 52 22.16 24.49 -2.64
N SER A 53 21.83 24.82 -1.38
CA SER A 53 22.36 26.00 -0.73
C SER A 53 23.86 25.88 -0.46
N PHE A 54 24.33 24.72 -0.02
CA PHE A 54 25.75 24.44 0.16
C PHE A 54 26.55 24.61 -1.14
N ARG A 55 26.00 24.15 -2.27
CA ARG A 55 26.64 24.26 -3.58
C ARG A 55 26.67 25.70 -4.12
N ARG A 56 25.76 26.58 -3.66
CA ARG A 56 25.64 27.98 -4.09
C ARG A 56 26.25 28.99 -3.13
N SER A 57 26.59 28.56 -1.92
CA SER A 57 27.13 29.45 -0.88
C SER A 57 28.57 29.85 -1.19
N ASP A 58 28.81 31.18 -1.24
CA ASP A 58 30.14 31.73 -1.23
C ASP A 58 30.88 31.40 0.07
N PRO A 59 32.21 31.28 0.03
CA PRO A 59 33.03 31.04 1.22
C PRO A 59 32.88 32.22 2.18
N GLY A 60 32.13 32.04 3.27
CA GLY A 60 31.94 33.05 4.31
C GLY A 60 30.51 33.21 4.85
N LEU A 61 29.49 32.62 4.24
CA LEU A 61 28.14 32.63 4.78
C LEU A 61 27.91 31.46 5.74
N ALA A 62 27.27 31.75 6.90
CA ALA A 62 26.86 30.75 7.86
C ALA A 62 25.90 29.73 7.20
N LEU A 63 26.28 28.47 7.19
CA LEU A 63 25.46 27.36 6.65
C LEU A 63 24.15 27.24 7.43
N PRO A 64 23.01 27.09 6.76
CA PRO A 64 21.76 26.80 7.43
C PRO A 64 21.85 25.48 8.22
N LYS A 65 21.08 25.37 9.30
CA LYS A 65 21.08 24.17 10.16
C LYS A 65 21.00 22.89 9.33
N PRO A 66 21.89 21.93 9.58
CA PRO A 66 21.92 20.70 8.82
C PRO A 66 20.65 19.89 9.04
N PRO A 67 20.06 19.35 7.99
CA PRO A 67 18.93 18.48 8.09
C PRO A 67 19.33 17.11 8.68
N LYS A 68 18.33 16.30 9.06
CA LYS A 68 18.57 15.09 9.87
C LYS A 68 19.37 13.99 9.18
N LEU A 69 19.20 13.80 7.88
CA LEU A 69 19.89 12.74 7.13
C LEU A 69 21.34 13.12 6.84
N LEU A 70 21.59 14.39 6.53
CA LEU A 70 22.93 14.89 6.21
C LEU A 70 23.67 15.48 7.42
N ALA A 71 23.11 15.35 8.64
CA ALA A 71 23.76 15.83 9.87
C ALA A 71 25.20 15.32 10.04
N PRO A 72 25.54 14.02 9.79
CA PRO A 72 26.91 13.54 9.87
C PRO A 72 27.84 14.24 8.87
N MET A 73 27.33 14.57 7.68
CA MET A 73 28.06 15.28 6.66
C MET A 73 28.32 16.73 7.07
N ALA A 74 27.32 17.39 7.63
CA ALA A 74 27.41 18.76 8.10
C ALA A 74 28.39 18.94 9.28
N THR A 75 28.48 17.99 10.19
CA THR A 75 29.46 18.01 11.29
C THR A 75 30.91 17.90 10.79
N MET A 76 31.13 17.14 9.72
CA MET A 76 32.44 17.04 9.08
C MET A 76 32.84 18.32 8.34
N PHE A 77 31.87 19.02 7.73
CA PHE A 77 32.12 20.27 7.00
C PHE A 77 32.13 21.49 7.91
N GLY A 78 31.33 21.50 9.00
CA GLY A 78 31.13 22.66 9.87
C GLY A 78 32.34 23.06 10.74
N ASN A 79 33.32 22.17 10.92
CA ASN A 79 34.45 22.40 11.81
C ASN A 79 35.75 22.90 11.12
N ARG A 80 35.70 23.19 9.82
CA ARG A 80 36.89 23.58 9.04
C ARG A 80 36.63 24.69 8.05
N THR A 81 37.15 25.85 8.35
CA THR A 81 37.17 27.06 7.51
C THR A 81 38.24 27.02 6.38
N THR A 82 38.96 25.90 6.25
CA THR A 82 40.04 25.77 5.24
C THR A 82 39.79 24.49 4.42
N HIS A 83 40.02 24.59 3.10
CA HIS A 83 39.91 23.53 2.09
C HIS A 83 39.83 22.09 2.64
N VAL A 84 38.63 21.56 2.73
CA VAL A 84 38.41 20.18 3.20
C VAL A 84 38.73 19.23 2.06
N VAL A 85 39.95 18.73 2.04
CA VAL A 85 40.28 17.56 1.23
C VAL A 85 39.70 16.35 1.96
N LEU A 86 38.43 15.99 1.68
CA LEU A 86 37.86 14.75 2.14
C LEU A 86 38.63 13.61 1.48
N SER A 87 39.15 12.71 2.31
CA SER A 87 39.68 11.45 1.78
C SER A 87 38.56 10.73 0.99
N ALA A 88 38.89 10.19 -0.16
CA ALA A 88 37.98 9.40 -0.99
C ALA A 88 37.29 8.27 -0.18
N LEU A 89 37.99 7.72 0.80
CA LEU A 89 37.48 6.73 1.77
C LEU A 89 36.37 7.29 2.66
N SER A 90 36.52 8.49 3.21
CA SER A 90 35.51 9.12 4.07
C SER A 90 34.26 9.49 3.29
N MET A 91 34.42 9.98 2.05
CA MET A 91 33.29 10.26 1.17
C MET A 91 32.51 9.01 0.81
N ARG A 92 33.22 7.92 0.50
CA ARG A 92 32.59 6.62 0.20
C ARG A 92 31.81 6.07 1.38
N SER A 93 32.37 6.11 2.57
CA SER A 93 31.70 5.67 3.80
C SER A 93 30.42 6.48 4.09
N LEU A 94 30.42 7.79 3.85
CA LEU A 94 29.23 8.64 3.97
C LEU A 94 28.17 8.28 2.96
N LEU A 95 28.55 8.09 1.69
CA LEU A 95 27.62 7.69 0.63
C LEU A 95 27.01 6.30 0.91
N ASP A 96 27.80 5.34 1.37
CA ASP A 96 27.34 4.01 1.74
C ASP A 96 26.36 4.07 2.92
N SER A 97 26.62 4.90 3.93
CA SER A 97 25.69 5.12 5.04
C SER A 97 24.37 5.76 4.61
N LEU A 98 24.41 6.73 3.67
CA LEU A 98 23.21 7.34 3.12
C LEU A 98 22.41 6.36 2.25
N ALA A 99 23.11 5.58 1.43
CA ALA A 99 22.51 4.53 0.60
C ALA A 99 21.78 3.49 1.46
N SER A 100 22.41 3.03 2.53
CA SER A 100 21.80 2.08 3.48
C SER A 100 20.52 2.63 4.12
N ARG A 101 20.52 3.89 4.55
CA ARG A 101 19.31 4.52 5.12
C ARG A 101 18.17 4.69 4.11
N LEU A 102 18.49 4.99 2.86
CA LEU A 102 17.50 5.09 1.79
C LEU A 102 16.93 3.73 1.43
N GLU A 103 17.76 2.67 1.43
CA GLU A 103 17.31 1.30 1.18
C GLU A 103 16.40 0.80 2.30
N GLU A 104 16.72 1.07 3.58
CA GLU A 104 15.87 0.75 4.72
C GLU A 104 14.47 1.37 4.60
N GLN A 105 14.39 2.64 4.17
CA GLN A 105 13.11 3.31 3.93
C GLN A 105 12.32 2.68 2.78
N ARG A 106 13.01 2.25 1.73
CA ARG A 106 12.40 1.57 0.58
C ARG A 106 11.85 0.19 0.95
N GLU A 107 12.51 -0.49 1.88
CA GLU A 107 12.11 -1.82 2.34
C GLU A 107 10.74 -1.79 3.04
N ILE A 108 10.49 -0.77 3.86
CA ILE A 108 9.18 -0.57 4.51
C ILE A 108 8.06 -0.37 3.47
N SER A 109 8.30 0.43 2.44
CA SER A 109 7.32 0.64 1.36
C SER A 109 7.03 -0.66 0.60
N ARG A 110 8.06 -1.45 0.32
CA ARG A 110 7.94 -2.77 -0.33
C ARG A 110 7.13 -3.74 0.54
N TYR A 111 7.38 -3.72 1.86
CA TYR A 111 6.61 -4.53 2.80
C TYR A 111 5.12 -4.15 2.80
N MET A 112 4.79 -2.86 2.79
CA MET A 112 3.40 -2.39 2.71
C MET A 112 2.69 -2.86 1.44
N ILE A 113 3.37 -2.81 0.29
CA ILE A 113 2.85 -3.32 -0.98
C ILE A 113 2.60 -4.84 -0.88
N GLY A 114 3.56 -5.60 -0.35
CA GLY A 114 3.41 -7.04 -0.13
C GLY A 114 2.24 -7.38 0.78
N LEU A 115 2.03 -6.58 1.83
CA LEU A 115 0.90 -6.73 2.74
C LEU A 115 -0.45 -6.48 2.05
N LEU A 116 -0.54 -5.45 1.20
CA LEU A 116 -1.76 -5.17 0.42
C LEU A 116 -2.10 -6.31 -0.52
N ILE A 117 -1.11 -6.84 -1.25
CA ILE A 117 -1.29 -8.01 -2.13
C ILE A 117 -1.75 -9.22 -1.31
N PHE A 118 -1.11 -9.48 -0.18
CA PHE A 118 -1.48 -10.58 0.71
C PHE A 118 -2.92 -10.46 1.22
N LEU A 119 -3.34 -9.27 1.66
CA LEU A 119 -4.71 -9.01 2.11
C LEU A 119 -5.72 -9.19 0.97
N GLY A 120 -5.38 -8.76 -0.25
CA GLY A 120 -6.22 -9.01 -1.44
C GLY A 120 -6.40 -10.50 -1.72
N LEU A 121 -5.31 -11.28 -1.66
CA LEU A 121 -5.36 -12.74 -1.81
C LEU A 121 -6.14 -13.41 -0.67
N LEU A 122 -5.96 -12.96 0.57
CA LEU A 122 -6.74 -13.45 1.71
C LEU A 122 -8.24 -13.22 1.51
N GLY A 123 -8.60 -12.07 0.91
CA GLY A 123 -9.98 -11.76 0.56
C GLY A 123 -10.57 -12.70 -0.49
N THR A 124 -9.80 -13.06 -1.50
CA THR A 124 -10.24 -14.07 -2.50
C THR A 124 -10.46 -15.42 -1.85
N PHE A 125 -9.56 -15.85 -0.98
CA PHE A 125 -9.70 -17.09 -0.26
C PHE A 125 -10.97 -17.11 0.62
N TRP A 126 -11.21 -16.04 1.36
CA TRP A 126 -12.40 -15.92 2.21
C TRP A 126 -13.70 -15.91 1.42
N GLY A 127 -13.74 -15.18 0.29
CA GLY A 127 -14.90 -15.14 -0.59
C GLY A 127 -15.18 -16.49 -1.25
N LEU A 128 -14.15 -17.20 -1.69
CA LEU A 128 -14.30 -18.55 -2.25
C LEU A 128 -14.74 -19.57 -1.20
N LEU A 129 -14.23 -19.49 0.03
CA LEU A 129 -14.65 -20.35 1.12
C LEU A 129 -16.14 -20.17 1.43
N ALA A 130 -16.61 -18.93 1.48
CA ALA A 130 -18.03 -18.62 1.65
C ALA A 130 -18.88 -19.19 0.51
N THR A 131 -18.38 -19.09 -0.73
CA THR A 131 -19.02 -19.65 -1.92
C THR A 131 -19.19 -21.16 -1.83
N VAL A 132 -18.13 -21.89 -1.48
CA VAL A 132 -18.15 -23.35 -1.35
C VAL A 132 -19.11 -23.80 -0.23
N SER A 133 -19.06 -23.09 0.91
CA SER A 133 -19.94 -23.39 2.04
C SER A 133 -21.42 -23.20 1.69
N SER A 134 -21.77 -22.14 0.95
CA SER A 134 -23.16 -21.90 0.58
C SER A 134 -23.65 -22.84 -0.52
N ILE A 135 -22.79 -23.30 -1.45
CA ILE A 135 -23.14 -24.36 -2.41
C ILE A 135 -23.46 -25.68 -1.68
N ALA A 136 -22.62 -26.05 -0.71
CA ALA A 136 -22.85 -27.25 0.09
C ALA A 136 -24.21 -27.18 0.82
N GLY A 137 -24.52 -26.06 1.47
CA GLY A 137 -25.80 -25.84 2.13
C GLY A 137 -27.01 -25.89 1.17
N THR A 138 -26.84 -25.37 -0.04
CA THR A 138 -27.90 -25.45 -1.09
C THR A 138 -28.14 -26.90 -1.53
N LEU A 139 -27.09 -27.68 -1.74
CA LEU A 139 -27.22 -29.09 -2.11
C LEU A 139 -27.87 -29.90 -1.01
N ASP A 140 -27.54 -29.64 0.25
CA ASP A 140 -28.17 -30.33 1.39
C ASP A 140 -29.65 -29.96 1.55
N SER A 141 -30.07 -28.79 1.09
CA SER A 141 -31.47 -28.35 1.16
C SER A 141 -32.34 -28.82 -0.01
N LEU A 142 -31.73 -29.42 -1.04
CA LEU A 142 -32.45 -30.01 -2.16
C LEU A 142 -33.09 -31.35 -1.73
N ASP A 143 -34.40 -31.32 -1.58
CA ASP A 143 -35.18 -32.53 -1.35
C ASP A 143 -35.31 -33.31 -2.67
N VAL A 144 -34.60 -34.45 -2.76
CA VAL A 144 -34.52 -35.27 -3.98
C VAL A 144 -35.87 -35.94 -4.28
N ASP A 145 -36.79 -35.97 -3.31
CA ASP A 145 -38.13 -36.51 -3.44
C ASP A 145 -39.20 -35.50 -3.89
N ALA A 146 -38.80 -34.25 -4.11
CA ALA A 146 -39.71 -33.22 -4.60
C ALA A 146 -40.16 -33.52 -6.04
N THR A 147 -41.40 -33.93 -6.19
CA THR A 147 -42.05 -34.30 -7.47
C THR A 147 -42.32 -33.06 -8.36
N ASP A 148 -42.16 -31.85 -7.83
CA ASP A 148 -42.44 -30.62 -8.53
C ASP A 148 -41.18 -29.91 -9.00
N SER A 149 -40.91 -29.99 -10.29
CA SER A 149 -39.75 -29.38 -10.95
C SER A 149 -39.65 -27.85 -10.76
N LEU A 150 -40.78 -27.18 -10.53
CA LEU A 150 -40.81 -25.72 -10.30
C LEU A 150 -40.25 -25.36 -8.91
N THR A 151 -40.54 -26.19 -7.91
CA THR A 151 -40.05 -26.01 -6.54
C THR A 151 -38.55 -26.22 -6.50
N VAL A 152 -38.03 -27.27 -7.13
CA VAL A 152 -36.56 -27.54 -7.25
C VAL A 152 -35.86 -26.39 -7.96
N PHE A 153 -36.43 -25.85 -9.03
CA PHE A 153 -35.83 -24.73 -9.77
C PHE A 153 -35.79 -23.44 -8.93
N SER A 154 -36.86 -23.14 -8.19
CA SER A 154 -36.87 -21.96 -7.29
C SER A 154 -35.84 -22.07 -6.17
N THR A 155 -35.71 -23.23 -5.55
CA THR A 155 -34.72 -23.49 -4.49
C THR A 155 -33.30 -23.38 -5.03
N LEU A 156 -33.02 -23.90 -6.22
CA LEU A 156 -31.72 -23.75 -6.88
C LEU A 156 -31.41 -22.30 -7.19
N ARG A 157 -32.39 -21.54 -7.69
CA ARG A 157 -32.22 -20.13 -8.01
C ARG A 157 -31.89 -19.31 -6.77
N GLU A 158 -32.60 -19.53 -5.67
CA GLU A 158 -32.33 -18.86 -4.40
C GLU A 158 -30.99 -19.29 -3.81
N GLY A 159 -30.69 -20.59 -3.83
CA GLY A 159 -29.44 -21.12 -3.29
C GLY A 159 -28.20 -20.71 -4.06
N LEU A 160 -28.31 -20.32 -5.33
CA LEU A 160 -27.18 -19.81 -6.12
C LEU A 160 -26.89 -18.32 -5.90
N GLN A 161 -27.78 -17.56 -5.27
CA GLN A 161 -27.54 -16.12 -5.02
C GLN A 161 -26.38 -15.89 -4.05
N GLU A 162 -26.27 -16.68 -3.01
CA GLU A 162 -25.22 -16.56 -1.99
C GLU A 162 -23.82 -16.91 -2.55
N PRO A 163 -23.62 -18.01 -3.29
CA PRO A 163 -22.39 -18.30 -4.00
C PRO A 163 -21.92 -17.18 -4.93
N LEU A 164 -22.84 -16.60 -5.71
CA LEU A 164 -22.53 -15.47 -6.59
C LEU A 164 -22.08 -14.25 -5.81
N ARG A 165 -22.67 -14.00 -4.65
CA ARG A 165 -22.27 -12.92 -3.75
C ARG A 165 -20.88 -13.16 -3.14
N GLY A 166 -20.56 -14.41 -2.76
CA GLY A 166 -19.23 -14.82 -2.28
C GLY A 166 -18.14 -14.57 -3.32
N MET A 167 -18.41 -14.87 -4.60
CA MET A 167 -17.49 -14.54 -5.69
C MET A 167 -17.29 -13.02 -5.84
N GLY A 168 -18.36 -12.22 -5.71
CA GLY A 168 -18.28 -10.76 -5.73
C GLY A 168 -17.34 -10.23 -4.62
N THR A 169 -17.42 -10.80 -3.42
CA THR A 169 -16.50 -10.49 -2.31
C THR A 169 -15.05 -10.83 -2.65
N ALA A 170 -14.81 -12.01 -3.23
CA ALA A 170 -13.46 -12.43 -3.63
C ALA A 170 -12.83 -11.46 -4.65
N PHE A 171 -13.57 -11.11 -5.71
CA PHE A 171 -13.09 -10.20 -6.74
C PHE A 171 -12.89 -8.78 -6.24
N SER A 172 -13.80 -8.26 -5.41
CA SER A 172 -13.69 -6.91 -4.87
C SER A 172 -12.45 -6.76 -3.98
N SER A 173 -12.21 -7.69 -3.08
CA SER A 173 -11.05 -7.65 -2.18
C SER A 173 -9.73 -7.77 -2.94
N SER A 174 -9.68 -8.58 -4.01
CA SER A 174 -8.50 -8.67 -4.88
C SER A 174 -8.25 -7.34 -5.61
N LEU A 175 -9.31 -6.71 -6.12
CA LEU A 175 -9.21 -5.40 -6.78
C LEU A 175 -8.63 -4.34 -5.85
N PHE A 176 -9.14 -4.26 -4.61
CA PHE A 176 -8.65 -3.31 -3.61
C PHE A 176 -7.22 -3.59 -3.16
N GLY A 177 -6.81 -4.87 -3.09
CA GLY A 177 -5.45 -5.23 -2.69
C GLY A 177 -4.39 -4.99 -3.77
N LEU A 178 -4.80 -4.96 -5.06
CA LEU A 178 -3.90 -4.74 -6.21
C LEU A 178 -3.86 -3.29 -6.68
N ALA A 179 -4.85 -2.46 -6.34
CA ALA A 179 -4.94 -1.06 -6.74
C ALA A 179 -4.01 -0.16 -5.93
#